data_304dc915b1cc4bb0f3b72e98a3ae688a
#
_entry.id   304dc915b1cc4bb0f3b72e98a3ae688a
#
_cell.length_a   1.000
_cell.length_b   1.000
_cell.length_c   1.000
_cell.angle_alpha   90.00
_cell.angle_beta   90.00
_cell.angle_gamma   90.00
#
_symmetry.space_group_name_H-M   'P 1'
#
loop_
_entity.id
_entity.type
_entity.pdbx_description
1 polymer ?
#
loop_
_entity_poly.entity_id
_entity_poly.type
_entity_poly.pdbx_seq_one_letter_code
_entity_poly.pdbx_strand_id
1 'polypeptide(L)'
;VMRWPDRPAEIVRTSNGYMSGIAAHNSRTPGGHPEGYIEAFANLYRNFALALRSILAGEEPAPETLDFPSAEDGVRGMRFIETIVATGSTENKWIKIID
;
A
#
# COMPACT_ATOMS: atom_id res chain seq x y z
N VAL A 1 12.73 -5.51 14.96
CA VAL A 1 13.56 -4.65 15.86
C VAL A 1 14.18 -3.55 15.01
N MET A 2 13.89 -2.31 15.36
CA MET A 2 14.54 -1.13 14.75
C MET A 2 15.73 -0.73 15.62
N ARG A 3 16.88 -0.50 14.99
CA ARG A 3 18.12 -0.07 15.66
C ARG A 3 18.55 1.27 15.10
N TRP A 4 18.83 2.21 15.97
CA TRP A 4 19.26 3.56 15.65
C TRP A 4 20.67 3.80 16.25
N PRO A 5 21.52 4.61 15.61
CA PRO A 5 22.86 4.89 16.14
C PRO A 5 22.86 5.69 17.45
N ASP A 6 21.80 6.49 17.67
CA ASP A 6 21.73 7.56 18.67
C ASP A 6 20.70 7.34 19.78
N ARG A 7 19.99 6.20 19.76
CA ARG A 7 18.95 5.89 20.75
C ARG A 7 18.76 4.38 20.97
N PRO A 8 18.03 3.96 22.01
CA PRO A 8 17.76 2.56 22.29
C PRO A 8 17.03 1.86 21.15
N ALA A 9 17.25 0.57 21.01
CA ALA A 9 16.54 -0.26 20.04
C ALA A 9 15.05 -0.38 20.43
N GLU A 10 14.18 -0.30 19.42
CA GLU A 10 12.74 -0.48 19.57
C GLU A 10 12.28 -1.81 19.00
N ILE A 11 11.34 -2.45 19.70
CA ILE A 11 10.65 -3.65 19.21
C ILE A 11 9.28 -3.20 18.71
N VAL A 12 9.09 -3.20 17.39
CA VAL A 12 7.79 -2.94 16.76
C VAL A 12 7.14 -4.28 16.44
N ARG A 13 5.95 -4.50 16.95
CA ARG A 13 5.15 -5.71 16.70
C ARG A 13 4.03 -5.38 15.73
N THR A 14 3.66 -6.36 14.90
CA THR A 14 2.54 -6.24 13.97
C THR A 14 1.21 -6.07 14.70
N SER A 15 0.28 -5.37 14.08
CA SER A 15 -1.12 -5.25 14.53
C SER A 15 -1.30 -4.76 15.97
N ASN A 16 -0.45 -3.86 16.45
CA ASN A 16 -0.58 -3.24 17.77
C ASN A 16 -1.27 -1.87 17.72
N GLY A 17 -1.71 -1.38 18.89
CA GLY A 17 -2.55 -0.19 19.04
C GLY A 17 -1.93 1.16 18.63
N TYR A 18 -0.68 1.20 18.18
CA TYR A 18 -0.01 2.39 17.64
C TYR A 18 -0.05 2.47 16.09
N MET A 19 -0.87 1.64 15.44
CA MET A 19 -1.04 1.69 13.99
C MET A 19 -1.82 2.94 13.56
N SER A 20 -1.57 3.40 12.33
CA SER A 20 -2.42 4.40 11.68
C SER A 20 -3.83 3.86 11.44
N GLY A 21 -4.81 4.76 11.20
CA GLY A 21 -6.19 4.35 10.90
C GLY A 21 -6.28 3.39 9.71
N ILE A 22 -5.54 3.67 8.62
CA ILE A 22 -5.49 2.80 7.43
C ILE A 22 -4.90 1.43 7.77
N ALA A 23 -3.79 1.38 8.51
CA ALA A 23 -3.17 0.12 8.89
C ALA A 23 -4.09 -0.72 9.80
N ALA A 24 -4.75 -0.08 10.77
CA ALA A 24 -5.71 -0.74 11.65
C ALA A 24 -6.93 -1.27 10.88
N HIS A 25 -7.47 -0.51 9.93
CA HIS A 25 -8.59 -0.93 9.07
C HIS A 25 -8.26 -2.18 8.25
N ASN A 26 -7.01 -2.30 7.78
CA ASN A 26 -6.55 -3.41 6.94
C ASN A 26 -5.93 -4.58 7.73
N SER A 27 -5.79 -4.47 9.05
CA SER A 27 -5.30 -5.56 9.91
C SER A 27 -6.45 -6.44 10.39
N ARG A 28 -6.29 -7.76 10.28
CA ARG A 28 -7.32 -8.77 10.58
C ARG A 28 -6.96 -9.70 11.73
N THR A 29 -5.66 -9.89 11.97
CA THR A 29 -5.18 -10.78 13.03
C THR A 29 -4.89 -10.00 14.31
N PRO A 30 -4.94 -10.66 15.49
CA PRO A 30 -4.57 -10.05 16.75
C PRO A 30 -3.11 -9.57 16.77
N GLY A 31 -2.82 -8.62 17.66
CA GLY A 31 -1.47 -8.06 17.84
C GLY A 31 -0.39 -9.13 18.00
N GLY A 32 0.71 -8.98 17.28
CA GLY A 32 1.82 -9.92 17.27
C GLY A 32 1.70 -11.10 16.30
N HIS A 33 0.55 -11.28 15.64
CA HIS A 33 0.36 -12.32 14.62
C HIS A 33 0.73 -11.77 13.25
N PRO A 34 1.47 -12.52 12.42
CA PRO A 34 1.76 -12.11 11.04
C PRO A 34 0.53 -12.25 10.16
N GLU A 35 0.40 -11.34 9.19
CA GLU A 35 -0.53 -11.44 8.09
C GLU A 35 0.26 -11.64 6.78
N GLY A 36 -0.33 -12.39 5.86
CA GLY A 36 0.33 -12.78 4.64
C GLY A 36 -0.31 -12.23 3.38
N TYR A 37 0.07 -12.80 2.25
CA TYR A 37 -0.38 -12.40 0.92
C TYR A 37 -1.90 -12.50 0.75
N ILE A 38 -2.52 -13.55 1.28
CA ILE A 38 -3.97 -13.79 1.13
C ILE A 38 -4.77 -12.67 1.79
N GLU A 39 -4.43 -12.31 3.01
CA GLU A 39 -5.10 -11.24 3.76
C GLU A 39 -4.88 -9.88 3.09
N ALA A 40 -3.66 -9.59 2.65
CA ALA A 40 -3.35 -8.36 1.94
C ALA A 40 -4.15 -8.25 0.62
N PHE A 41 -4.18 -9.33 -0.15
CA PHE A 41 -4.92 -9.36 -1.42
C PHE A 41 -6.43 -9.25 -1.21
N ALA A 42 -6.97 -9.92 -0.19
CA ALA A 42 -8.38 -9.83 0.18
C ALA A 42 -8.79 -8.41 0.62
N ASN A 43 -7.89 -7.63 1.22
CA ASN A 43 -8.16 -6.25 1.60
C ASN A 43 -8.42 -5.34 0.39
N LEU A 44 -7.74 -5.54 -0.74
CA LEU A 44 -7.99 -4.78 -1.95
C LEU A 44 -9.46 -4.94 -2.41
N TYR A 45 -9.94 -6.18 -2.51
CA TYR A 45 -11.33 -6.45 -2.90
C TYR A 45 -12.34 -5.98 -1.86
N ARG A 46 -12.03 -6.15 -0.58
CA ARG A 46 -12.89 -5.66 0.50
C ARG A 46 -13.04 -4.15 0.44
N ASN A 47 -11.96 -3.42 0.29
CA ASN A 47 -11.97 -1.96 0.24
C ASN A 47 -12.71 -1.46 -0.99
N PHE A 48 -12.47 -2.05 -2.16
CA PHE A 48 -13.22 -1.75 -3.37
C PHE A 48 -14.73 -1.99 -3.18
N ALA A 49 -15.13 -3.12 -2.61
CA ALA A 49 -16.54 -3.44 -2.38
C ALA A 49 -17.20 -2.46 -1.38
N LEU A 50 -16.49 -2.05 -0.33
CA LEU A 50 -16.99 -1.07 0.64
C LEU A 50 -17.16 0.31 0.00
N ALA A 51 -16.17 0.77 -0.77
CA ALA A 51 -16.25 2.02 -1.51
C ALA A 51 -17.42 2.03 -2.50
N LEU A 52 -17.56 0.95 -3.29
CA LEU A 52 -18.68 0.81 -4.24
C LEU A 52 -20.03 0.83 -3.53
N ARG A 53 -20.16 0.16 -2.38
CA ARG A 53 -21.40 0.14 -1.61
C ARG A 53 -21.78 1.53 -1.12
N SER A 54 -20.83 2.32 -0.63
CA SER A 54 -21.08 3.73 -0.25
C SER A 54 -21.56 4.55 -1.44
N ILE A 55 -20.89 4.45 -2.59
CA ILE A 55 -21.27 5.17 -3.81
C ILE A 55 -22.70 4.80 -4.26
N LEU A 56 -23.04 3.52 -4.25
CA LEU A 56 -24.40 3.05 -4.62
C LEU A 56 -25.47 3.51 -3.62
N ALA A 57 -25.11 3.76 -2.37
CA ALA A 57 -25.99 4.35 -1.37
C ALA A 57 -26.09 5.89 -1.47
N GLY A 58 -25.37 6.53 -2.36
CA GLY A 58 -25.28 8.00 -2.48
C GLY A 58 -24.44 8.65 -1.39
N GLU A 59 -23.57 7.87 -0.74
CA GLU A 59 -22.68 8.30 0.33
C GLU A 59 -21.24 8.44 -0.17
N GLU A 60 -20.45 9.30 0.47
CA GLU A 60 -19.03 9.42 0.23
C GLU A 60 -18.29 8.22 0.86
N PRO A 61 -17.42 7.51 0.13
CA PRO A 61 -16.62 6.43 0.71
C PRO A 61 -15.67 6.94 1.80
N ALA A 62 -15.55 6.21 2.89
CA ALA A 62 -14.56 6.54 3.91
C ALA A 62 -13.13 6.43 3.33
N PRO A 63 -12.20 7.34 3.71
CA PRO A 63 -10.84 7.35 3.15
C PRO A 63 -10.11 6.01 3.26
N GLU A 64 -10.33 5.28 4.33
CA GLU A 64 -9.72 3.97 4.56
C GLU A 64 -10.19 2.90 3.56
N THR A 65 -11.36 3.08 2.96
CA THR A 65 -11.90 2.17 1.94
C THR A 65 -11.38 2.45 0.54
N LEU A 66 -10.68 3.56 0.34
CA LEU A 66 -10.06 3.92 -0.94
C LEU A 66 -8.61 3.41 -1.08
N ASP A 67 -8.13 2.61 -0.13
CA ASP A 67 -6.79 2.03 -0.11
C ASP A 67 -6.70 0.81 -1.04
N PHE A 68 -6.78 1.09 -2.35
CA PHE A 68 -6.53 0.14 -3.44
C PHE A 68 -5.94 0.89 -4.64
N PRO A 69 -5.19 0.20 -5.54
CA PRO A 69 -4.55 0.84 -6.68
C PRO A 69 -5.56 1.51 -7.61
N SER A 70 -5.29 2.76 -7.96
CA SER A 70 -6.06 3.55 -8.92
C SER A 70 -5.60 3.30 -10.37
N ALA A 71 -6.35 3.84 -11.34
CA ALA A 71 -5.93 3.84 -12.75
C ALA A 71 -4.62 4.64 -12.93
N GLU A 72 -4.44 5.73 -12.20
CA GLU A 72 -3.22 6.54 -12.19
C GLU A 72 -2.01 5.74 -11.70
N ASP A 73 -2.19 4.93 -10.66
CA ASP A 73 -1.12 4.03 -10.17
C ASP A 73 -0.73 3.00 -11.24
N GLY A 74 -1.73 2.49 -11.97
CA GLY A 74 -1.50 1.60 -13.10
C GLY A 74 -0.70 2.27 -14.22
N VAL A 75 -1.06 3.50 -14.59
CA VAL A 75 -0.32 4.29 -15.59
C VAL A 75 1.12 4.55 -15.15
N ARG A 76 1.34 4.93 -13.90
CA ARG A 76 2.69 5.13 -13.33
C ARG A 76 3.51 3.85 -13.38
N GLY A 77 2.91 2.72 -13.04
CA GLY A 77 3.55 1.41 -13.13
C GLY A 77 3.97 1.06 -14.56
N MET A 78 3.10 1.29 -15.54
CA MET A 78 3.41 1.05 -16.95
C MET A 78 4.53 1.97 -17.47
N ARG A 79 4.49 3.26 -17.14
CA ARG A 79 5.57 4.21 -17.48
C ARG A 79 6.93 3.79 -16.92
N PHE A 80 6.94 3.27 -15.69
CA PHE A 80 8.18 2.74 -15.10
C PHE A 80 8.73 1.57 -15.94
N ILE A 81 7.88 0.59 -16.30
CA ILE A 81 8.29 -0.57 -17.11
C ILE A 81 8.76 -0.13 -18.50
N GLU A 82 8.02 0.73 -19.19
CA GLU A 82 8.38 1.26 -20.49
C GLU A 82 9.71 2.01 -20.48
N THR A 83 9.94 2.83 -19.43
CA THR A 83 11.21 3.53 -19.26
C THR A 83 12.37 2.55 -19.10
N ILE A 84 12.23 1.51 -18.28
CA ILE A 84 13.26 0.48 -18.11
C ILE A 84 13.55 -0.23 -19.43
N VAL A 85 12.53 -0.62 -20.17
CA VAL A 85 12.68 -1.32 -21.46
C VAL A 85 13.39 -0.42 -22.47
N ALA A 86 12.96 0.83 -22.60
CA ALA A 86 13.54 1.79 -23.54
C ALA A 86 14.99 2.15 -23.24
N THR A 87 15.38 2.09 -21.99
CA THR A 87 16.70 2.54 -21.52
C THR A 87 17.63 1.40 -21.11
N GLY A 88 17.16 0.15 -21.14
CA GLY A 88 17.90 -1.03 -20.70
C GLY A 88 19.20 -1.30 -21.46
N SER A 89 19.35 -0.75 -22.69
CA SER A 89 20.57 -0.82 -23.50
C SER A 89 21.50 0.38 -23.33
N THR A 90 21.14 1.37 -22.48
CA THR A 90 21.96 2.55 -22.25
C THR A 90 22.89 2.36 -21.03
N GLU A 91 24.01 3.08 -21.02
CA GLU A 91 24.91 3.10 -19.87
C GLU A 91 24.47 4.06 -18.75
N ASN A 92 23.38 4.80 -18.98
CA ASN A 92 22.82 5.70 -17.98
C ASN A 92 22.19 4.93 -16.81
N LYS A 93 22.75 5.11 -15.62
CA LYS A 93 22.27 4.43 -14.39
C LYS A 93 21.04 5.08 -13.77
N TRP A 94 20.80 6.34 -14.07
CA TRP A 94 19.70 7.13 -13.53
C TRP A 94 18.94 7.82 -14.65
N ILE A 95 17.68 7.52 -14.77
CA ILE A 95 16.80 8.06 -15.80
C ILE A 95 15.54 8.59 -15.12
N LYS A 96 15.19 9.83 -15.46
CA LYS A 96 13.97 10.46 -14.96
C LYS A 96 12.77 9.85 -15.68
N ILE A 97 11.81 9.32 -14.92
CA ILE A 97 10.51 8.96 -15.44
C ILE A 97 9.74 10.26 -15.70
N ILE A 98 9.29 10.46 -16.92
CA ILE A 98 8.53 11.65 -17.32
C ILE A 98 7.05 11.36 -17.06
N ASP A 99 6.38 12.25 -16.32
CA ASP A 99 4.94 12.19 -16.04
C ASP A 99 4.09 12.50 -17.28
#